data_ced1e4bc76d7044ed77dc60f694376b2
#
_entry.id   ced1e4bc76d7044ed77dc60f694376b2
#
_cell.length_a   1.000
_cell.length_b   1.000
_cell.length_c   1.000
_cell.angle_alpha   90.00
_cell.angle_beta   90.00
_cell.angle_gamma   90.00
#
_symmetry.space_group_name_H-M   'P 1'
#
loop_
_entity.id
_entity.type
_entity.pdbx_description
1 polymer ?
#
loop_
_entity_poly.entity_id
_entity_poly.type
_entity_poly.pdbx_seq_one_letter_code
_entity_poly.pdbx_strand_id
1 'polypeptide(L)'
;MQISRKDWDNYIARLSKVNTEAARLVETYIERNGIEDVQALINYSYKVSAKYGNASASLTAMMYDVEAELEGITLPPAELAELPKHGEVAKAVQGTLKTSQNAEEIAGAVSRLVKRTGQDTILQNAARDRAQFAWIPAGDTCAFCITLASRGWQNMSKNALKNGHAEHIHSNCDCTYMIRHSSNFNVAGYNPQEYADMYYGAEGNTPKEKINAMRRKFYAENKNIVGSESDKAEEFITNFEKKHYLDSKEAGLLIKADGTKKSFDGVEHNVVGDRSILGEMDGGTFTHNHPTDVTFSSPDIANGIVSGNLKEMRAITINGNIHILQNNNASLENRRKFNALYSEAQKKFDRIAREKLRRGEIQSVGQYIEQRKEKWLEENAPIYGLSYKKTKL
;
A
#
# COMPACT_ATOMS: atom_id res chain seq x y z
N MET A 1 -13.90 18.16 23.15
CA MET A 1 -12.93 18.45 22.07
C MET A 1 -12.78 17.22 21.19
N GLN A 2 -12.41 17.35 19.93
CA GLN A 2 -12.28 16.19 19.01
C GLN A 2 -10.99 16.34 18.20
N ILE A 3 -10.32 15.22 17.95
CA ILE A 3 -9.27 15.17 16.91
C ILE A 3 -9.97 15.17 15.57
N SER A 4 -9.50 16.03 14.63
CA SER A 4 -10.06 16.01 13.29
C SER A 4 -9.79 14.65 12.60
N ARG A 5 -10.70 14.18 11.75
CA ARG A 5 -10.49 12.93 11.00
C ARG A 5 -9.21 13.00 10.17
N LYS A 6 -8.92 14.15 9.58
CA LYS A 6 -7.70 14.36 8.79
C LYS A 6 -6.42 14.19 9.61
N ASP A 7 -6.37 14.73 10.84
CA ASP A 7 -5.17 14.61 11.68
C ASP A 7 -4.98 13.18 12.17
N TRP A 8 -6.08 12.51 12.52
CA TRP A 8 -6.07 11.08 12.84
C TRP A 8 -5.57 10.24 11.67
N ASP A 9 -6.10 10.44 10.46
CA ASP A 9 -5.69 9.71 9.27
C ASP A 9 -4.21 9.97 8.91
N ASN A 10 -3.72 11.19 9.11
CA ASN A 10 -2.30 11.51 8.94
C ASN A 10 -1.40 10.75 9.94
N TYR A 11 -1.85 10.61 11.19
CA TYR A 11 -1.15 9.81 12.19
C TYR A 11 -1.12 8.34 11.79
N ILE A 12 -2.26 7.78 11.40
CA ILE A 12 -2.36 6.40 10.91
C ILE A 12 -1.44 6.17 9.69
N ALA A 13 -1.42 7.07 8.73
CA ALA A 13 -0.56 6.96 7.55
C ALA A 13 0.94 6.91 7.93
N ARG A 14 1.36 7.64 8.95
CA ARG A 14 2.75 7.57 9.44
C ARG A 14 3.07 6.22 10.10
N LEU A 15 2.16 5.70 10.90
CA LEU A 15 2.31 4.35 11.50
C LEU A 15 2.33 3.27 10.43
N SER A 16 1.43 3.34 9.46
CA SER A 16 1.37 2.41 8.32
C SER A 16 2.69 2.40 7.56
N LYS A 17 3.25 3.58 7.28
CA LYS A 17 4.56 3.69 6.61
C LYS A 17 5.69 3.00 7.39
N VAL A 18 5.73 3.14 8.71
CA VAL A 18 6.73 2.44 9.57
C VAL A 18 6.57 0.92 9.44
N ASN A 19 5.34 0.44 9.50
CA ASN A 19 5.03 -0.98 9.44
C ASN A 19 5.34 -1.59 8.06
N THR A 20 4.94 -0.89 6.99
CA THR A 20 5.18 -1.31 5.60
C THR A 20 6.67 -1.35 5.28
N GLU A 21 7.43 -0.36 5.74
CA GLU A 21 8.87 -0.33 5.52
C GLU A 21 9.59 -1.47 6.26
N ALA A 22 9.14 -1.82 7.47
CA ALA A 22 9.66 -2.98 8.18
C ALA A 22 9.40 -4.29 7.41
N ALA A 23 8.19 -4.47 6.87
CA ALA A 23 7.85 -5.63 6.05
C ALA A 23 8.72 -5.68 4.78
N ARG A 24 8.77 -4.58 4.03
CA ARG A 24 9.55 -4.45 2.79
C ARG A 24 11.03 -4.83 2.97
N LEU A 25 11.64 -4.42 4.07
CA LEU A 25 13.04 -4.76 4.34
C LEU A 25 13.24 -6.25 4.57
N VAL A 26 12.31 -6.92 5.25
CA VAL A 26 12.38 -8.38 5.46
C VAL A 26 12.14 -9.12 4.15
N GLU A 27 11.17 -8.70 3.35
CA GLU A 27 10.93 -9.24 2.01
C GLU A 27 12.17 -9.10 1.13
N THR A 28 12.74 -7.90 1.03
CA THR A 28 13.95 -7.63 0.25
C THR A 28 15.14 -8.49 0.72
N TYR A 29 15.25 -8.73 2.04
CA TYR A 29 16.28 -9.63 2.56
C TYR A 29 16.09 -11.06 2.07
N ILE A 30 14.86 -11.57 2.14
CA ILE A 30 14.49 -12.92 1.68
C ILE A 30 14.71 -13.07 0.17
N GLU A 31 14.31 -12.09 -0.62
CA GLU A 31 14.50 -12.08 -2.08
C GLU A 31 15.99 -12.18 -2.46
N ARG A 32 16.88 -11.54 -1.69
CA ARG A 32 18.33 -11.53 -1.97
C ARG A 32 19.09 -12.71 -1.42
N ASN A 33 18.67 -13.25 -0.30
CA ASN A 33 19.46 -14.23 0.46
C ASN A 33 18.77 -15.60 0.58
N GLY A 34 17.50 -15.72 0.16
CA GLY A 34 16.70 -16.91 0.39
C GLY A 34 16.26 -17.06 1.84
N ILE A 35 15.72 -18.24 2.14
CA ILE A 35 15.21 -18.62 3.48
C ILE A 35 16.00 -19.79 4.11
N GLU A 36 17.01 -20.29 3.45
CA GLU A 36 17.76 -21.49 3.84
C GLU A 36 18.55 -21.26 5.13
N ASP A 37 19.18 -20.09 5.27
CA ASP A 37 19.80 -19.66 6.53
C ASP A 37 18.77 -18.99 7.44
N VAL A 38 17.96 -19.82 8.09
CA VAL A 38 16.90 -19.38 9.01
C VAL A 38 17.46 -18.53 10.15
N GLN A 39 18.69 -18.81 10.62
CA GLN A 39 19.28 -18.05 11.71
C GLN A 39 19.68 -16.63 11.27
N ALA A 40 20.25 -16.48 10.08
CA ALA A 40 20.56 -15.18 9.50
C ALA A 40 19.27 -14.36 9.26
N LEU A 41 18.19 -14.99 8.75
CA LEU A 41 16.89 -14.38 8.58
C LEU A 41 16.30 -13.88 9.92
N ILE A 42 16.34 -14.71 10.96
CA ILE A 42 15.89 -14.31 12.32
C ILE A 42 16.68 -13.13 12.83
N ASN A 43 18.01 -13.15 12.72
CA ASN A 43 18.89 -12.08 13.19
C ASN A 43 18.61 -10.77 12.44
N TYR A 44 18.39 -10.82 11.12
CA TYR A 44 18.02 -9.66 10.33
C TYR A 44 16.63 -9.14 10.74
N SER A 45 15.64 -10.01 10.81
CA SER A 45 14.28 -9.67 11.22
C SER A 45 14.22 -9.07 12.62
N TYR A 46 15.07 -9.54 13.54
CA TYR A 46 15.20 -8.95 14.87
C TYR A 46 15.71 -7.50 14.82
N LYS A 47 16.73 -7.22 14.02
CA LYS A 47 17.26 -5.84 13.86
C LYS A 47 16.18 -4.92 13.26
N VAL A 48 15.45 -5.40 12.27
CA VAL A 48 14.34 -4.65 11.65
C VAL A 48 13.23 -4.40 12.67
N SER A 49 12.77 -5.44 13.38
CA SER A 49 11.70 -5.31 14.36
C SER A 49 12.07 -4.40 15.54
N ALA A 50 13.33 -4.43 16.00
CA ALA A 50 13.79 -3.53 17.05
C ALA A 50 13.84 -2.07 16.58
N LYS A 51 14.40 -1.79 15.39
CA LYS A 51 14.47 -0.44 14.83
C LYS A 51 13.08 0.17 14.60
N TYR A 52 12.23 -0.56 13.87
CA TYR A 52 10.91 -0.07 13.49
C TYR A 52 9.89 -0.18 14.62
N GLY A 53 10.05 -1.14 15.53
CA GLY A 53 9.30 -1.20 16.80
C GLY A 53 9.51 0.05 17.65
N ASN A 54 10.77 0.50 17.78
CA ASN A 54 11.08 1.75 18.46
C ASN A 54 10.45 2.97 17.76
N ALA A 55 10.49 3.02 16.43
CA ALA A 55 9.85 4.11 15.67
C ALA A 55 8.31 4.10 15.85
N SER A 56 7.68 2.92 15.82
CA SER A 56 6.24 2.76 16.06
C SER A 56 5.88 3.20 17.49
N ALA A 57 6.62 2.75 18.49
CA ALA A 57 6.43 3.15 19.88
C ALA A 57 6.59 4.67 20.08
N SER A 58 7.62 5.28 19.45
CA SER A 58 7.86 6.72 19.56
C SER A 58 6.73 7.55 18.94
N LEU A 59 6.26 7.19 17.76
CA LEU A 59 5.11 7.87 17.11
C LEU A 59 3.85 7.75 17.97
N THR A 60 3.65 6.60 18.56
CA THR A 60 2.49 6.32 19.40
C THR A 60 2.56 7.06 20.74
N ALA A 61 3.74 7.13 21.36
CA ALA A 61 3.97 7.91 22.57
C ALA A 61 3.71 9.40 22.34
N MET A 62 4.22 9.94 21.22
CA MET A 62 3.94 11.34 20.84
C MET A 62 2.44 11.60 20.67
N MET A 63 1.70 10.67 20.06
CA MET A 63 0.27 10.83 19.87
C MET A 63 -0.47 10.76 21.22
N TYR A 64 -0.05 9.86 22.11
CA TYR A 64 -0.59 9.76 23.49
C TYR A 64 -0.45 11.10 24.24
N ASP A 65 0.74 11.70 24.18
CA ASP A 65 0.99 12.99 24.85
C ASP A 65 0.17 14.12 24.20
N VAL A 66 0.00 14.12 22.89
CA VAL A 66 -0.87 15.08 22.17
C VAL A 66 -2.34 14.91 22.56
N GLU A 67 -2.83 13.67 22.69
CA GLU A 67 -4.21 13.40 23.12
C GLU A 67 -4.46 13.99 24.55
N ALA A 68 -3.53 13.81 25.47
CA ALA A 68 -3.61 14.37 26.82
C ALA A 68 -3.58 15.92 26.79
N GLU A 69 -2.70 16.51 26.00
CA GLU A 69 -2.60 17.97 25.84
C GLU A 69 -3.91 18.56 25.28
N LEU A 70 -4.49 17.92 24.25
CA LEU A 70 -5.76 18.34 23.66
C LEU A 70 -6.92 18.26 24.67
N GLU A 71 -6.87 17.35 25.62
CA GLU A 71 -7.85 17.29 26.73
C GLU A 71 -7.54 18.29 27.85
N GLY A 72 -6.42 19.01 27.79
CA GLY A 72 -5.98 19.94 28.86
C GLY A 72 -5.49 19.23 30.10
N ILE A 73 -4.99 18.00 30.01
CA ILE A 73 -4.55 17.17 31.12
C ILE A 73 -3.03 17.11 31.14
N THR A 74 -2.45 17.33 32.30
CA THR A 74 -1.00 17.17 32.51
C THR A 74 -0.69 15.76 32.99
N LEU A 75 -0.01 14.98 32.17
CA LEU A 75 0.43 13.62 32.49
C LEU A 75 1.96 13.54 32.47
N PRO A 76 2.54 12.52 33.14
CA PRO A 76 3.94 12.16 32.85
C PRO A 76 4.09 11.80 31.36
N PRO A 77 5.25 12.12 30.74
CA PRO A 77 5.51 11.72 29.35
C PRO A 77 5.23 10.25 29.12
N ALA A 78 4.73 9.91 27.94
CA ALA A 78 4.43 8.54 27.60
C ALA A 78 5.73 7.70 27.54
N GLU A 79 5.71 6.56 28.22
CA GLU A 79 6.80 5.59 28.25
C GLU A 79 6.68 4.64 27.05
N LEU A 80 7.83 4.32 26.40
CA LEU A 80 7.85 3.39 25.29
C LEU A 80 7.72 1.95 25.82
N ALA A 81 6.94 1.12 25.12
CA ALA A 81 6.87 -0.30 25.42
C ALA A 81 8.18 -1.02 25.13
N GLU A 82 8.37 -2.19 25.77
CA GLU A 82 9.51 -3.06 25.49
C GLU A 82 9.53 -3.48 24.02
N LEU A 83 10.72 -3.44 23.42
CA LEU A 83 10.93 -3.92 22.07
C LEU A 83 10.77 -5.44 21.99
N PRO A 84 10.39 -5.98 20.80
CA PRO A 84 10.29 -7.43 20.62
C PRO A 84 11.61 -8.13 20.96
N LYS A 85 11.53 -9.18 21.78
CA LYS A 85 12.71 -9.98 22.15
C LYS A 85 13.11 -10.88 20.98
N HIS A 86 14.40 -11.20 20.89
CA HIS A 86 14.93 -12.08 19.83
C HIS A 86 14.13 -13.40 19.74
N GLY A 87 13.81 -14.01 20.89
CA GLY A 87 13.01 -15.24 20.93
C GLY A 87 11.58 -15.11 20.40
N GLU A 88 10.96 -13.95 20.51
CA GLU A 88 9.63 -13.68 19.94
C GLU A 88 9.71 -13.57 18.42
N VAL A 89 10.73 -12.87 17.91
CA VAL A 89 10.98 -12.78 16.47
C VAL A 89 11.30 -14.15 15.88
N ALA A 90 12.14 -14.94 16.58
CA ALA A 90 12.45 -16.31 16.18
C ALA A 90 11.17 -17.17 16.10
N LYS A 91 10.29 -17.09 17.10
CA LYS A 91 8.99 -17.80 17.08
C LYS A 91 8.10 -17.37 15.92
N ALA A 92 8.03 -16.07 15.63
CA ALA A 92 7.23 -15.54 14.54
C ALA A 92 7.75 -16.02 13.17
N VAL A 93 9.04 -15.88 12.91
CA VAL A 93 9.67 -16.33 11.65
C VAL A 93 9.56 -17.85 11.49
N GLN A 94 9.99 -18.63 12.49
CA GLN A 94 9.94 -20.11 12.43
C GLN A 94 8.52 -20.63 12.38
N GLY A 95 7.57 -19.96 13.07
CA GLY A 95 6.16 -20.33 13.03
C GLY A 95 5.57 -20.17 11.64
N THR A 96 5.90 -19.08 10.95
CA THR A 96 5.43 -18.85 9.58
C THR A 96 6.10 -19.80 8.60
N LEU A 97 7.40 -20.05 8.72
CA LEU A 97 8.15 -20.99 7.87
C LEU A 97 7.59 -22.44 7.90
N LYS A 98 6.94 -22.85 9.01
CA LYS A 98 6.28 -24.17 9.11
C LYS A 98 5.03 -24.28 8.24
N THR A 99 4.39 -23.19 7.92
CA THR A 99 3.11 -23.15 7.19
C THR A 99 3.23 -22.56 5.79
N SER A 100 4.22 -21.70 5.59
CA SER A 100 4.43 -21.00 4.33
C SER A 100 5.89 -20.61 4.15
N GLN A 101 6.36 -20.67 2.92
CA GLN A 101 7.67 -20.15 2.50
C GLN A 101 7.56 -18.79 1.77
N ASN A 102 6.37 -18.18 1.81
CA ASN A 102 6.12 -16.90 1.17
C ASN A 102 6.80 -15.76 1.95
N ALA A 103 7.63 -14.97 1.26
CA ALA A 103 8.34 -13.83 1.83
C ALA A 103 7.39 -12.79 2.46
N GLU A 104 6.25 -12.51 1.82
CA GLU A 104 5.23 -11.58 2.31
C GLU A 104 4.64 -12.03 3.65
N GLU A 105 4.36 -13.34 3.81
CA GLU A 105 3.81 -13.86 5.06
C GLU A 105 4.82 -13.80 6.21
N ILE A 106 6.09 -14.08 5.92
CA ILE A 106 7.18 -13.98 6.90
C ILE A 106 7.39 -12.51 7.31
N ALA A 107 7.46 -11.61 6.34
CA ALA A 107 7.59 -10.18 6.56
C ALA A 107 6.38 -9.62 7.34
N GLY A 108 5.17 -10.07 7.01
CA GLY A 108 3.95 -9.74 7.74
C GLY A 108 3.97 -10.20 9.19
N ALA A 109 4.59 -11.35 9.49
CA ALA A 109 4.76 -11.81 10.87
C ALA A 109 5.71 -10.90 11.67
N VAL A 110 6.77 -10.39 11.05
CA VAL A 110 7.70 -9.41 11.65
C VAL A 110 7.03 -8.05 11.83
N SER A 111 6.33 -7.56 10.82
CA SER A 111 5.58 -6.29 10.87
C SER A 111 4.52 -6.28 11.98
N ARG A 112 3.87 -7.41 12.27
CA ARG A 112 2.96 -7.53 13.42
C ARG A 112 3.65 -7.24 14.75
N LEU A 113 4.90 -7.65 14.94
CA LEU A 113 5.66 -7.35 16.16
C LEU A 113 5.95 -5.85 16.26
N VAL A 114 6.25 -5.20 15.15
CA VAL A 114 6.44 -3.73 15.09
C VAL A 114 5.16 -3.00 15.49
N LYS A 115 4.01 -3.38 14.90
CA LYS A 115 2.69 -2.82 15.25
C LYS A 115 2.36 -3.02 16.71
N ARG A 116 2.59 -4.24 17.23
CA ARG A 116 2.33 -4.56 18.64
C ARG A 116 3.08 -3.62 19.56
N THR A 117 4.33 -3.29 19.28
CA THR A 117 5.12 -2.39 20.13
C THR A 117 4.48 -0.99 20.23
N GLY A 118 3.95 -0.44 19.16
CA GLY A 118 3.17 0.80 19.20
C GLY A 118 1.88 0.65 20.03
N GLN A 119 1.13 -0.44 19.82
CA GLN A 119 -0.11 -0.70 20.55
C GLN A 119 0.14 -0.88 22.05
N ASP A 120 1.16 -1.63 22.42
CA ASP A 120 1.56 -1.86 23.82
C ASP A 120 1.98 -0.54 24.48
N THR A 121 2.58 0.39 23.72
CA THR A 121 2.91 1.74 24.20
C THR A 121 1.66 2.51 24.61
N ILE A 122 0.58 2.50 23.81
CA ILE A 122 -0.68 3.14 24.18
C ILE A 122 -1.26 2.48 25.42
N LEU A 123 -1.38 1.16 25.39
CA LEU A 123 -2.11 0.42 26.41
C LEU A 123 -1.42 0.48 27.79
N GLN A 124 -0.08 0.44 27.87
CA GLN A 124 0.62 0.55 29.15
C GLN A 124 0.48 1.95 29.78
N ASN A 125 0.56 3.02 28.97
CA ASN A 125 0.38 4.37 29.44
C ASN A 125 -1.08 4.63 29.86
N ALA A 126 -2.05 4.13 29.07
CA ALA A 126 -3.46 4.17 29.43
C ALA A 126 -3.76 3.45 30.75
N ALA A 127 -3.05 2.34 31.05
CA ALA A 127 -3.19 1.65 32.34
C ALA A 127 -2.54 2.40 33.50
N ARG A 128 -1.38 3.05 33.25
CA ARG A 128 -0.71 3.91 34.24
C ARG A 128 -1.61 5.08 34.62
N ASP A 129 -2.20 5.73 33.64
CA ASP A 129 -2.93 7.00 33.80
C ASP A 129 -4.44 6.80 33.99
N ARG A 130 -4.91 5.54 34.03
CA ARG A 130 -6.32 5.16 34.16
C ARG A 130 -7.22 5.75 33.09
N ALA A 131 -6.70 5.90 31.89
CA ALA A 131 -7.44 6.39 30.72
C ALA A 131 -8.45 5.34 30.23
N GLN A 132 -9.46 5.81 29.51
CA GLN A 132 -10.26 4.94 28.66
C GLN A 132 -9.54 4.79 27.32
N PHE A 133 -9.74 3.65 26.68
CA PHE A 133 -9.24 3.38 25.33
C PHE A 133 -10.37 2.84 24.45
N ALA A 134 -10.26 3.11 23.15
CA ALA A 134 -11.12 2.53 22.13
C ALA A 134 -10.30 2.13 20.90
N TRP A 135 -10.73 1.09 20.22
CA TRP A 135 -10.18 0.71 18.92
C TRP A 135 -10.79 1.56 17.82
N ILE A 136 -9.98 2.36 17.16
CA ILE A 136 -10.43 3.25 16.08
C ILE A 136 -10.10 2.60 14.75
N PRO A 137 -11.10 2.18 13.99
CA PRO A 137 -10.91 1.65 12.65
C PRO A 137 -10.36 2.69 11.69
N ALA A 138 -9.49 2.24 10.77
CA ALA A 138 -8.99 3.04 9.67
C ALA A 138 -9.49 2.42 8.35
N GLY A 139 -9.91 3.26 7.40
CA GLY A 139 -10.23 2.86 6.02
C GLY A 139 -11.06 1.57 5.92
N ASP A 140 -10.56 0.61 5.14
CA ASP A 140 -11.18 -0.70 4.93
C ASP A 140 -11.11 -1.58 6.19
N THR A 141 -12.14 -1.48 6.98
CA THR A 141 -12.22 -2.13 8.30
C THR A 141 -12.64 -3.58 8.19
N CYS A 142 -11.76 -4.50 8.58
CA CYS A 142 -12.07 -5.93 8.59
C CYS A 142 -13.02 -6.32 9.73
N ALA A 143 -13.68 -7.47 9.61
CA ALA A 143 -14.62 -8.01 10.60
C ALA A 143 -14.03 -8.15 12.01
N PHE A 144 -12.72 -8.40 12.13
CA PHE A 144 -12.05 -8.45 13.43
C PHE A 144 -11.95 -7.04 14.06
N CYS A 145 -11.56 -6.03 13.28
CA CYS A 145 -11.49 -4.65 13.76
C CYS A 145 -12.88 -4.10 14.12
N ILE A 146 -13.93 -4.45 13.39
CA ILE A 146 -15.32 -4.13 13.78
C ILE A 146 -15.67 -4.73 15.13
N THR A 147 -15.28 -5.99 15.38
CA THR A 147 -15.50 -6.65 16.67
C THR A 147 -14.77 -5.91 17.83
N LEU A 148 -13.59 -5.36 17.58
CA LEU A 148 -12.89 -4.55 18.58
C LEU A 148 -13.55 -3.17 18.75
N ALA A 149 -13.87 -2.50 17.66
CA ALA A 149 -14.51 -1.19 17.64
C ALA A 149 -15.92 -1.21 18.26
N SER A 150 -16.66 -2.32 18.11
CA SER A 150 -18.00 -2.51 18.70
C SER A 150 -18.02 -2.47 20.22
N ARG A 151 -16.86 -2.64 20.85
CA ARG A 151 -16.73 -2.54 22.31
C ARG A 151 -16.73 -1.09 22.80
N GLY A 152 -16.54 -0.13 21.90
CA GLY A 152 -16.48 1.30 22.21
C GLY A 152 -15.37 1.64 23.22
N TRP A 153 -15.64 2.63 24.02
CA TRP A 153 -14.72 3.12 25.04
C TRP A 153 -14.71 2.22 26.27
N GLN A 154 -13.56 1.74 26.64
CA GLN A 154 -13.35 0.81 27.76
C GLN A 154 -12.34 1.39 28.76
N ASN A 155 -12.54 1.10 30.02
CA ASN A 155 -11.57 1.43 31.08
C ASN A 155 -10.38 0.45 30.96
N MET A 156 -9.17 0.98 30.94
CA MET A 156 -7.98 0.15 30.97
C MET A 156 -7.81 -0.49 32.35
N SER A 157 -7.51 -1.76 32.38
CA SER A 157 -7.19 -2.52 33.56
C SER A 157 -5.92 -3.35 33.39
N LYS A 158 -5.27 -3.70 34.51
CA LYS A 158 -4.11 -4.60 34.47
C LYS A 158 -4.44 -5.96 33.88
N ASN A 159 -5.67 -6.44 33.94
CA ASN A 159 -6.13 -7.68 33.33
C ASN A 159 -6.33 -7.54 31.83
N ALA A 160 -6.78 -6.37 31.37
CA ALA A 160 -6.88 -6.07 29.94
C ALA A 160 -5.50 -6.13 29.26
N LEU A 161 -4.46 -5.56 29.89
CA LEU A 161 -3.08 -5.66 29.44
C LEU A 161 -2.57 -7.10 29.35
N LYS A 162 -2.86 -7.93 30.38
CA LYS A 162 -2.40 -9.34 30.42
C LYS A 162 -3.08 -10.24 29.39
N ASN A 163 -4.25 -9.88 28.92
CA ASN A 163 -5.03 -10.68 27.97
C ASN A 163 -4.69 -10.38 26.49
N GLY A 164 -3.58 -9.70 26.22
CA GLY A 164 -2.98 -9.59 24.89
C GLY A 164 -3.89 -8.98 23.83
N HIS A 165 -4.53 -7.84 24.11
CA HIS A 165 -5.40 -7.15 23.16
C HIS A 165 -4.70 -6.86 21.81
N ALA A 166 -3.38 -6.68 21.84
CA ALA A 166 -2.56 -6.44 20.64
C ALA A 166 -2.08 -7.73 19.94
N GLU A 167 -2.23 -8.92 20.54
CA GLU A 167 -1.67 -10.17 19.98
C GLU A 167 -2.38 -10.67 18.74
N HIS A 168 -3.61 -10.22 18.47
CA HIS A 168 -4.43 -10.69 17.36
C HIS A 168 -4.50 -9.74 16.15
N ILE A 169 -3.63 -8.71 16.15
CA ILE A 169 -3.56 -7.78 15.03
C ILE A 169 -2.97 -8.50 13.81
N HIS A 170 -3.66 -8.42 12.67
CA HIS A 170 -3.13 -8.96 11.42
C HIS A 170 -2.16 -7.96 10.73
N SER A 171 -1.31 -8.46 9.84
CA SER A 171 -0.25 -7.68 9.20
C SER A 171 -0.75 -6.44 8.46
N ASN A 172 -1.87 -6.55 7.76
CA ASN A 172 -2.42 -5.50 6.88
C ASN A 172 -3.47 -4.62 7.56
N CYS A 173 -3.45 -4.50 8.91
CA CYS A 173 -4.40 -3.67 9.65
C CYS A 173 -3.78 -2.34 10.04
N ASP A 174 -4.38 -1.23 9.64
CA ASP A 174 -3.96 0.13 10.00
C ASP A 174 -4.78 0.73 11.17
N CYS A 175 -5.68 -0.07 11.76
CA CYS A 175 -6.44 0.34 12.94
C CYS A 175 -5.54 0.44 14.18
N THR A 176 -5.83 1.38 15.06
CA THR A 176 -5.09 1.59 16.31
C THR A 176 -5.98 2.00 17.45
N TYR A 177 -5.41 2.05 18.65
CA TYR A 177 -6.10 2.57 19.83
C TYR A 177 -5.99 4.10 19.89
N MET A 178 -7.04 4.71 20.41
CA MET A 178 -7.09 6.07 20.92
C MET A 178 -7.36 6.03 22.41
N ILE A 179 -6.84 6.98 23.16
CA ILE A 179 -7.13 7.14 24.58
C ILE A 179 -8.00 8.37 24.82
N ARG A 180 -8.68 8.40 25.97
CA ARG A 180 -9.32 9.58 26.49
C ARG A 180 -9.42 9.53 28.01
N HIS A 181 -9.47 10.69 28.62
CA HIS A 181 -9.75 10.87 30.03
C HIS A 181 -11.15 11.49 30.25
N SER A 182 -11.65 12.20 29.26
CA SER A 182 -12.99 12.81 29.24
C SER A 182 -13.91 12.13 28.25
N SER A 183 -15.18 11.90 28.64
CA SER A 183 -16.19 11.33 27.74
C SER A 183 -16.49 12.18 26.50
N ASN A 184 -16.11 13.47 26.54
CA ASN A 184 -16.33 14.41 25.44
C ASN A 184 -15.19 14.44 24.43
N PHE A 185 -14.11 13.66 24.64
CA PHE A 185 -12.98 13.57 23.72
C PHE A 185 -13.12 12.36 22.79
N ASN A 186 -12.96 12.59 21.50
CA ASN A 186 -13.15 11.55 20.48
C ASN A 186 -12.45 11.95 19.15
N VAL A 187 -12.33 11.01 18.22
CA VAL A 187 -12.02 11.28 16.83
C VAL A 187 -13.30 11.64 16.08
N ALA A 188 -13.26 12.69 15.29
CA ALA A 188 -14.39 13.07 14.46
C ALA A 188 -14.82 11.93 13.52
N GLY A 189 -16.11 11.61 13.52
CA GLY A 189 -16.67 10.52 12.73
C GLY A 189 -16.53 9.12 13.33
N TYR A 190 -15.92 8.95 14.50
CA TYR A 190 -15.95 7.67 15.22
C TYR A 190 -17.24 7.54 16.03
N ASN A 191 -18.05 6.57 15.67
CA ASN A 191 -19.27 6.20 16.38
C ASN A 191 -19.25 4.69 16.71
N PRO A 192 -18.95 4.31 17.96
CA PRO A 192 -18.87 2.90 18.34
C PRO A 192 -20.20 2.15 18.21
N GLN A 193 -21.34 2.87 18.24
CA GLN A 193 -22.66 2.24 18.09
C GLN A 193 -22.85 1.64 16.71
N GLU A 194 -22.35 2.29 15.66
CA GLU A 194 -22.41 1.73 14.28
C GLU A 194 -21.68 0.39 14.19
N TYR A 195 -20.51 0.28 14.82
CA TYR A 195 -19.76 -1.00 14.87
C TYR A 195 -20.45 -2.03 15.77
N ALA A 196 -21.08 -1.60 16.85
CA ALA A 196 -21.88 -2.48 17.70
C ALA A 196 -23.09 -3.03 16.94
N ASP A 197 -23.79 -2.21 16.20
CA ASP A 197 -24.93 -2.63 15.37
C ASP A 197 -24.48 -3.65 14.30
N MET A 198 -23.34 -3.43 13.65
CA MET A 198 -22.75 -4.39 12.71
C MET A 198 -22.41 -5.73 13.37
N TYR A 199 -21.78 -5.70 14.56
CA TYR A 199 -21.35 -6.90 15.26
C TYR A 199 -22.52 -7.69 15.85
N TYR A 200 -23.43 -7.00 16.55
CA TYR A 200 -24.56 -7.64 17.20
C TYR A 200 -25.64 -8.07 16.21
N GLY A 201 -25.78 -7.38 15.08
CA GLY A 201 -26.64 -7.75 13.98
C GLY A 201 -26.11 -8.91 13.11
N ALA A 202 -24.83 -9.31 13.30
CA ALA A 202 -24.25 -10.45 12.57
C ALA A 202 -24.82 -11.78 13.09
N GLU A 203 -25.07 -12.71 12.15
CA GLU A 203 -25.52 -14.07 12.44
C GLU A 203 -24.49 -14.86 13.26
N GLY A 204 -24.98 -15.67 14.19
CA GLY A 204 -24.18 -16.55 15.03
C GLY A 204 -24.30 -16.27 16.52
N ASN A 205 -24.01 -17.27 17.36
CA ASN A 205 -24.12 -17.23 18.79
C ASN A 205 -22.76 -17.00 19.50
N THR A 206 -21.66 -17.27 18.79
CA THR A 206 -20.30 -17.10 19.30
C THR A 206 -19.57 -15.95 18.57
N PRO A 207 -18.57 -15.32 19.21
CA PRO A 207 -17.76 -14.28 18.55
C PRO A 207 -17.14 -14.77 17.21
N LYS A 208 -16.69 -16.05 17.16
CA LYS A 208 -16.12 -16.64 15.94
C LYS A 208 -17.15 -16.76 14.82
N GLU A 209 -18.37 -17.18 15.16
CA GLU A 209 -19.47 -17.28 14.17
C GLU A 209 -19.85 -15.90 13.65
N LYS A 210 -19.98 -14.90 14.52
CA LYS A 210 -20.28 -13.52 14.15
C LYS A 210 -19.20 -12.92 13.25
N ILE A 211 -17.92 -13.08 13.59
CA ILE A 211 -16.79 -12.64 12.75
C ILE A 211 -16.84 -13.31 11.37
N ASN A 212 -17.12 -14.61 11.32
CA ASN A 212 -17.22 -15.33 10.07
C ASN A 212 -18.46 -14.93 9.24
N ALA A 213 -19.57 -14.61 9.90
CA ALA A 213 -20.77 -14.08 9.23
C ALA A 213 -20.49 -12.69 8.63
N MET A 214 -19.86 -11.79 9.39
CA MET A 214 -19.43 -10.48 8.87
C MET A 214 -18.44 -10.62 7.70
N ARG A 215 -17.46 -11.54 7.80
CA ARG A 215 -16.53 -11.83 6.69
C ARG A 215 -17.26 -12.27 5.44
N ARG A 216 -18.23 -13.20 5.56
CA ARG A 216 -19.05 -13.64 4.41
C ARG A 216 -19.86 -12.49 3.83
N LYS A 217 -20.46 -11.64 4.68
CA LYS A 217 -21.23 -10.48 4.25
C LYS A 217 -20.34 -9.48 3.50
N PHE A 218 -19.20 -9.10 4.07
CA PHE A 218 -18.24 -8.21 3.41
C PHE A 218 -17.65 -8.81 2.14
N TYR A 219 -17.39 -10.11 2.13
CA TYR A 219 -16.96 -10.80 0.92
C TYR A 219 -18.06 -10.81 -0.15
N ALA A 220 -19.32 -10.97 0.25
CA ALA A 220 -20.47 -10.90 -0.67
C ALA A 220 -20.75 -9.45 -1.12
N GLU A 221 -20.67 -8.49 -0.21
CA GLU A 221 -20.82 -7.07 -0.51
C GLU A 221 -19.66 -6.56 -1.36
N ASN A 222 -18.41 -6.93 -1.03
CA ASN A 222 -17.24 -6.66 -1.87
C ASN A 222 -17.32 -7.42 -3.20
N LYS A 223 -17.93 -8.61 -3.25
CA LYS A 223 -18.22 -9.29 -4.51
C LYS A 223 -19.35 -8.63 -5.30
N ASN A 224 -20.22 -7.85 -4.64
CA ASN A 224 -21.27 -7.03 -5.24
C ASN A 224 -20.83 -5.56 -5.45
N ILE A 225 -19.87 -5.04 -4.66
CA ILE A 225 -19.18 -3.75 -4.80
C ILE A 225 -17.91 -3.90 -5.65
N VAL A 226 -17.23 -5.02 -5.57
CA VAL A 226 -16.28 -5.54 -6.55
C VAL A 226 -17.14 -6.00 -7.73
N GLY A 227 -17.77 -4.99 -8.32
CA GLY A 227 -18.20 -5.05 -9.67
C GLY A 227 -17.01 -5.46 -10.48
N SER A 228 -17.14 -6.55 -11.17
CA SER A 228 -16.23 -7.06 -12.18
C SER A 228 -14.78 -7.41 -11.70
N GLU A 229 -14.22 -8.39 -12.34
CA GLU A 229 -12.78 -8.72 -12.30
C GLU A 229 -11.88 -7.49 -12.53
N SER A 230 -12.42 -6.38 -13.08
CA SER A 230 -11.73 -5.10 -13.28
C SER A 230 -11.34 -4.38 -11.99
N ASP A 231 -12.13 -4.46 -10.92
CA ASP A 231 -11.84 -3.69 -9.69
C ASP A 231 -10.78 -4.39 -8.83
N LYS A 232 -10.74 -5.72 -8.86
CA LYS A 232 -9.63 -6.48 -8.28
C LYS A 232 -8.33 -6.22 -9.04
N ALA A 233 -8.42 -6.11 -10.37
CA ALA A 233 -7.29 -5.76 -11.20
C ALA A 233 -6.73 -4.37 -10.83
N GLU A 234 -7.60 -3.37 -10.63
CA GLU A 234 -7.20 -2.02 -10.25
C GLU A 234 -6.55 -1.96 -8.86
N GLU A 235 -7.04 -2.73 -7.88
CA GLU A 235 -6.43 -2.84 -6.56
C GLU A 235 -5.02 -3.42 -6.64
N PHE A 236 -4.82 -4.51 -7.39
CA PHE A 236 -3.50 -5.11 -7.58
C PHE A 236 -2.53 -4.17 -8.31
N ILE A 237 -3.02 -3.46 -9.33
CA ILE A 237 -2.26 -2.45 -10.06
C ILE A 237 -1.82 -1.33 -9.12
N THR A 238 -2.76 -0.77 -8.36
CA THR A 238 -2.50 0.33 -7.42
C THR A 238 -1.50 -0.09 -6.33
N ASN A 239 -1.62 -1.30 -5.79
CA ASN A 239 -0.69 -1.81 -4.80
C ASN A 239 0.71 -2.03 -5.39
N PHE A 240 0.80 -2.54 -6.62
CA PHE A 240 2.05 -2.68 -7.34
C PHE A 240 2.70 -1.30 -7.59
N GLU A 241 1.95 -0.33 -8.09
CA GLU A 241 2.41 1.03 -8.37
C GLU A 241 2.94 1.71 -7.10
N LYS A 242 2.20 1.62 -5.98
CA LYS A 242 2.64 2.13 -4.66
C LYS A 242 3.92 1.46 -4.15
N LYS A 243 4.10 0.18 -4.43
CA LYS A 243 5.27 -0.59 -4.00
C LYS A 243 6.52 -0.21 -4.80
N HIS A 244 6.38 0.00 -6.10
CA HIS A 244 7.51 0.03 -7.03
C HIS A 244 7.88 1.41 -7.60
N TYR A 245 7.09 2.49 -7.36
CA TYR A 245 7.36 3.78 -7.99
C TYR A 245 8.69 4.45 -7.61
N LEU A 246 9.30 4.05 -6.48
CA LEU A 246 10.61 4.54 -6.03
C LEU A 246 11.77 3.59 -6.37
N ASP A 247 11.51 2.48 -7.05
CA ASP A 247 12.54 1.52 -7.38
C ASP A 247 13.48 2.08 -8.45
N SER A 248 14.78 1.80 -8.29
CA SER A 248 15.83 2.21 -9.24
C SER A 248 15.88 1.32 -10.48
N LYS A 249 15.17 0.20 -10.48
CA LYS A 249 15.01 -0.72 -11.61
C LYS A 249 13.56 -0.77 -12.01
N GLU A 250 13.30 -1.00 -13.29
CA GLU A 250 11.95 -1.22 -13.76
C GLU A 250 11.42 -2.57 -13.28
N ALA A 251 10.21 -2.59 -12.81
CA ALA A 251 9.43 -3.78 -12.51
C ALA A 251 8.11 -3.70 -13.27
N GLY A 252 7.50 -4.82 -13.58
CA GLY A 252 6.24 -4.86 -14.32
C GLY A 252 5.25 -5.86 -13.72
N LEU A 253 3.97 -5.56 -13.86
CA LEU A 253 2.86 -6.45 -13.51
C LEU A 253 1.89 -6.53 -14.69
N LEU A 254 1.68 -7.74 -15.19
CA LEU A 254 0.63 -8.05 -16.14
C LEU A 254 -0.56 -8.68 -15.42
N ILE A 255 -1.73 -8.11 -15.62
CA ILE A 255 -3.01 -8.77 -15.31
C ILE A 255 -3.64 -9.16 -16.63
N LYS A 256 -3.73 -10.45 -16.87
CA LYS A 256 -4.28 -11.00 -18.11
C LYS A 256 -5.80 -10.80 -18.18
N ALA A 257 -6.37 -10.97 -19.37
CA ALA A 257 -7.83 -10.87 -19.57
C ALA A 257 -8.64 -11.86 -18.72
N ASP A 258 -8.05 -12.98 -18.30
CA ASP A 258 -8.65 -13.98 -17.40
C ASP A 258 -8.46 -13.68 -15.91
N GLY A 259 -7.87 -12.53 -15.57
CA GLY A 259 -7.60 -12.10 -14.19
C GLY A 259 -6.33 -12.69 -13.58
N THR A 260 -5.61 -13.58 -14.26
CA THR A 260 -4.34 -14.12 -13.77
C THR A 260 -3.24 -13.07 -13.81
N LYS A 261 -2.29 -13.17 -12.87
CA LYS A 261 -1.22 -12.18 -12.66
C LYS A 261 0.14 -12.75 -12.99
N LYS A 262 1.01 -11.91 -13.55
CA LYS A 262 2.42 -12.24 -13.80
C LYS A 262 3.27 -11.01 -13.53
N SER A 263 4.21 -11.13 -12.59
CA SER A 263 5.18 -10.06 -12.26
C SER A 263 6.47 -10.25 -13.02
N PHE A 264 7.17 -9.16 -13.27
CA PHE A 264 8.43 -9.12 -14.00
C PHE A 264 9.42 -8.24 -13.27
N ASP A 265 10.62 -8.76 -13.09
CA ASP A 265 11.75 -7.96 -12.67
C ASP A 265 12.44 -7.38 -13.89
N GLY A 266 12.88 -6.13 -13.79
CA GLY A 266 13.59 -5.44 -14.85
C GLY A 266 15.06 -5.19 -14.51
N VAL A 267 15.77 -4.68 -15.49
CA VAL A 267 17.07 -4.02 -15.34
C VAL A 267 16.89 -2.52 -15.41
N GLU A 268 17.95 -1.74 -15.22
CA GLU A 268 17.86 -0.28 -15.42
C GLU A 268 17.24 0.02 -16.81
N HIS A 269 16.10 0.73 -16.78
CA HIS A 269 15.37 1.21 -17.96
C HIS A 269 14.75 0.14 -18.90
N ASN A 270 14.52 -1.09 -18.42
CA ASN A 270 13.83 -2.08 -19.22
C ASN A 270 13.21 -3.20 -18.38
N VAL A 271 11.96 -3.55 -18.65
CA VAL A 271 11.35 -4.77 -18.11
C VAL A 271 11.78 -5.95 -18.98
N VAL A 272 12.55 -6.87 -18.42
CA VAL A 272 13.00 -8.06 -19.14
C VAL A 272 11.86 -9.07 -19.21
N GLY A 273 11.27 -9.21 -20.38
CA GLY A 273 10.28 -10.25 -20.68
C GLY A 273 10.72 -11.09 -21.87
N ASP A 274 10.48 -12.40 -21.80
CA ASP A 274 10.55 -13.27 -22.99
C ASP A 274 9.47 -12.82 -23.99
N ARG A 275 9.77 -12.81 -25.28
CA ARG A 275 8.81 -12.47 -26.34
C ARG A 275 7.55 -13.34 -26.33
N SER A 276 7.59 -14.52 -25.71
CA SER A 276 6.42 -15.38 -25.48
C SER A 276 5.30 -14.68 -24.71
N ILE A 277 5.65 -13.68 -23.88
CA ILE A 277 4.70 -12.93 -23.07
C ILE A 277 3.75 -12.06 -23.90
N LEU A 278 4.16 -11.62 -25.10
CA LEU A 278 3.33 -10.77 -25.96
C LEU A 278 1.98 -11.43 -26.29
N GLY A 279 1.97 -12.77 -26.42
CA GLY A 279 0.74 -13.53 -26.61
C GLY A 279 -0.15 -13.63 -25.35
N GLU A 280 0.42 -13.41 -24.17
CA GLU A 280 -0.30 -13.43 -22.90
C GLU A 280 -0.92 -12.07 -22.54
N MET A 281 -0.53 -11.00 -23.25
CA MET A 281 -0.96 -9.62 -22.98
C MET A 281 -2.34 -9.28 -23.56
N ASP A 282 -2.84 -10.07 -24.50
CA ASP A 282 -4.06 -9.76 -25.26
C ASP A 282 -5.26 -9.47 -24.32
N GLY A 283 -5.85 -8.28 -24.48
CA GLY A 283 -6.96 -7.82 -23.65
C GLY A 283 -6.61 -7.53 -22.18
N GLY A 284 -5.38 -7.75 -21.77
CA GLY A 284 -4.91 -7.56 -20.39
C GLY A 284 -4.55 -6.10 -20.07
N THR A 285 -4.16 -5.87 -18.81
CA THR A 285 -3.61 -4.61 -18.31
C THR A 285 -2.17 -4.84 -17.86
N PHE A 286 -1.26 -3.97 -18.29
CA PHE A 286 0.14 -4.00 -17.89
C PHE A 286 0.55 -2.68 -17.23
N THR A 287 1.11 -2.74 -16.04
CA THR A 287 1.72 -1.59 -15.37
C THR A 287 3.20 -1.85 -15.12
N HIS A 288 4.02 -0.78 -15.19
CA HIS A 288 5.44 -0.81 -14.85
C HIS A 288 5.87 0.54 -14.27
N ASN A 289 6.98 0.54 -13.52
CA ASN A 289 7.55 1.77 -13.03
C ASN A 289 8.66 2.28 -13.96
N HIS A 290 8.76 3.61 -14.04
CA HIS A 290 9.90 4.30 -14.62
C HIS A 290 10.76 4.91 -13.51
N PRO A 291 12.03 4.53 -13.37
CA PRO A 291 12.95 5.11 -12.38
C PRO A 291 13.19 6.62 -12.55
N THR A 292 12.73 7.17 -13.65
CA THR A 292 12.80 8.60 -13.99
C THR A 292 11.40 9.15 -14.21
N ASP A 293 11.26 10.49 -14.27
CA ASP A 293 9.94 11.13 -14.49
C ASP A 293 9.66 11.27 -15.99
N VAL A 294 9.51 10.11 -16.67
CA VAL A 294 9.25 10.03 -18.11
C VAL A 294 7.98 9.24 -18.41
N THR A 295 7.23 9.66 -19.44
CA THR A 295 6.10 8.90 -19.97
C THR A 295 6.57 7.78 -20.90
N PHE A 296 5.64 7.06 -21.51
CA PHE A 296 5.92 5.92 -22.40
C PHE A 296 7.01 6.18 -23.41
N SER A 297 7.83 5.18 -23.63
CA SER A 297 8.72 5.10 -24.79
C SER A 297 7.98 4.52 -26.00
N SER A 298 8.54 4.70 -27.22
CA SER A 298 8.00 4.04 -28.41
C SER A 298 8.09 2.50 -28.33
N PRO A 299 9.15 1.89 -27.75
CA PRO A 299 9.18 0.46 -27.44
C PRO A 299 8.05 -0.01 -26.51
N ASP A 300 7.68 0.75 -25.47
CA ASP A 300 6.58 0.36 -24.60
C ASP A 300 5.27 0.24 -25.37
N ILE A 301 4.97 1.24 -26.21
CA ILE A 301 3.79 1.24 -27.07
C ILE A 301 3.85 0.11 -28.11
N ALA A 302 5.01 -0.11 -28.71
CA ALA A 302 5.20 -1.18 -29.69
C ALA A 302 4.95 -2.57 -29.09
N ASN A 303 5.47 -2.82 -27.91
CA ASN A 303 5.33 -4.11 -27.22
C ASN A 303 3.93 -4.27 -26.61
N GLY A 304 3.48 -3.30 -25.81
CA GLY A 304 2.23 -3.40 -25.08
C GLY A 304 1.00 -3.23 -25.98
N ILE A 305 0.90 -2.11 -26.67
CA ILE A 305 -0.29 -1.74 -27.44
C ILE A 305 -0.32 -2.38 -28.82
N VAL A 306 0.81 -2.36 -29.56
CA VAL A 306 0.80 -2.88 -30.93
C VAL A 306 0.87 -4.41 -30.97
N SER A 307 1.88 -5.00 -30.33
CA SER A 307 2.14 -6.44 -30.38
C SER A 307 1.35 -7.21 -29.33
N GLY A 308 1.30 -6.71 -28.09
CA GLY A 308 0.62 -7.35 -26.98
C GLY A 308 -0.90 -7.13 -26.96
N ASN A 309 -1.42 -6.19 -27.76
CA ASN A 309 -2.85 -5.85 -27.80
C ASN A 309 -3.48 -5.64 -26.42
N LEU A 310 -2.73 -4.98 -25.52
CA LEU A 310 -3.23 -4.65 -24.19
C LEU A 310 -4.50 -3.81 -24.29
N LYS A 311 -5.42 -4.05 -23.37
CA LYS A 311 -6.55 -3.16 -23.10
C LYS A 311 -6.09 -1.87 -22.46
N GLU A 312 -5.12 -1.95 -21.56
CA GLU A 312 -4.56 -0.80 -20.86
C GLU A 312 -3.08 -1.00 -20.56
N MET A 313 -2.31 0.05 -20.74
CA MET A 313 -0.90 0.13 -20.36
C MET A 313 -0.67 1.31 -19.44
N ARG A 314 0.05 1.11 -18.35
CA ARG A 314 0.33 2.12 -17.33
C ARG A 314 1.83 2.22 -17.09
N ALA A 315 2.30 3.44 -16.83
CA ALA A 315 3.65 3.71 -16.38
C ALA A 315 3.61 4.66 -15.18
N ILE A 316 4.13 4.21 -14.04
CA ILE A 316 4.27 5.06 -12.85
C ILE A 316 5.69 5.60 -12.77
N THR A 317 5.84 6.90 -12.58
CA THR A 317 7.13 7.56 -12.49
C THR A 317 7.59 7.74 -11.05
N ILE A 318 8.88 7.99 -10.86
CA ILE A 318 9.48 8.25 -9.54
C ILE A 318 8.80 9.41 -8.78
N ASN A 319 8.17 10.34 -9.48
CA ASN A 319 7.42 11.44 -8.89
C ASN A 319 5.95 11.09 -8.58
N GLY A 320 5.55 9.82 -8.74
CA GLY A 320 4.20 9.34 -8.51
C GLY A 320 3.20 9.79 -9.58
N ASN A 321 3.65 10.23 -10.76
CA ASN A 321 2.78 10.45 -11.90
C ASN A 321 2.47 9.10 -12.55
N ILE A 322 1.20 8.84 -12.86
CA ILE A 322 0.76 7.63 -13.54
C ILE A 322 0.26 8.03 -14.93
N HIS A 323 0.95 7.54 -15.94
CA HIS A 323 0.56 7.67 -17.34
C HIS A 323 -0.24 6.44 -17.75
N ILE A 324 -1.40 6.62 -18.37
CA ILE A 324 -2.32 5.53 -18.72
C ILE A 324 -2.68 5.69 -20.19
N LEU A 325 -2.42 4.63 -20.97
CA LEU A 325 -2.79 4.52 -22.38
C LEU A 325 -3.76 3.34 -22.54
N GLN A 326 -5.00 3.63 -22.91
CA GLN A 326 -6.06 2.63 -23.09
C GLN A 326 -6.31 2.38 -24.57
N ASN A 327 -6.54 1.13 -24.91
CA ASN A 327 -6.95 0.69 -26.23
C ASN A 327 -8.48 0.54 -26.29
N ASN A 328 -9.14 1.46 -26.94
CA ASN A 328 -10.59 1.50 -27.09
C ASN A 328 -11.01 0.73 -28.38
N ASN A 329 -10.54 -0.51 -28.54
CA ASN A 329 -10.75 -1.36 -29.70
C ASN A 329 -10.13 -0.81 -31.01
N ALA A 330 -8.98 -0.14 -30.90
CA ALA A 330 -8.22 0.32 -32.05
C ALA A 330 -7.76 -0.88 -32.93
N SER A 331 -7.93 -0.76 -34.25
CA SER A 331 -7.42 -1.78 -35.17
C SER A 331 -5.89 -1.89 -35.10
N LEU A 332 -5.35 -3.05 -35.46
CA LEU A 332 -3.89 -3.24 -35.50
C LEU A 332 -3.21 -2.20 -36.42
N GLU A 333 -3.85 -1.82 -37.53
CA GLU A 333 -3.35 -0.80 -38.44
C GLU A 333 -3.25 0.57 -37.74
N ASN A 334 -4.31 0.98 -37.00
CA ASN A 334 -4.31 2.22 -36.26
C ASN A 334 -3.24 2.23 -35.17
N ARG A 335 -3.09 1.14 -34.42
CA ARG A 335 -2.06 1.02 -33.37
C ARG A 335 -0.64 1.11 -33.96
N ARG A 336 -0.39 0.50 -35.13
CA ARG A 336 0.89 0.61 -35.83
C ARG A 336 1.16 2.02 -36.33
N LYS A 337 0.16 2.68 -36.94
CA LYS A 337 0.26 4.08 -37.37
C LYS A 337 0.56 5.01 -36.20
N PHE A 338 -0.19 4.86 -35.11
CA PHE A 338 0.01 5.63 -33.90
C PHE A 338 1.44 5.52 -33.37
N ASN A 339 1.96 4.29 -33.21
CA ASN A 339 3.32 4.08 -32.72
C ASN A 339 4.39 4.64 -33.69
N ALA A 340 4.20 4.48 -34.97
CA ALA A 340 5.13 5.02 -35.99
C ALA A 340 5.21 6.56 -35.88
N LEU A 341 4.07 7.22 -35.85
CA LEU A 341 3.98 8.69 -35.71
C LEU A 341 4.52 9.19 -34.36
N TYR A 342 4.26 8.44 -33.28
CA TYR A 342 4.83 8.76 -31.97
C TYR A 342 6.35 8.68 -31.97
N SER A 343 6.91 7.65 -32.59
CA SER A 343 8.37 7.51 -32.76
C SER A 343 8.98 8.66 -33.55
N GLU A 344 8.33 9.11 -34.63
CA GLU A 344 8.77 10.27 -35.41
C GLU A 344 8.66 11.58 -34.57
N ALA A 345 7.57 11.74 -33.84
CA ALA A 345 7.37 12.89 -32.97
C ALA A 345 8.46 12.97 -31.89
N GLN A 346 8.82 11.85 -31.25
CA GLN A 346 9.90 11.82 -30.27
C GLN A 346 11.23 12.30 -30.85
N LYS A 347 11.62 11.82 -32.04
CA LYS A 347 12.85 12.27 -32.75
C LYS A 347 12.81 13.78 -33.03
N LYS A 348 11.65 14.28 -33.45
CA LYS A 348 11.43 15.72 -33.68
C LYS A 348 11.57 16.53 -32.41
N PHE A 349 10.99 16.07 -31.29
CA PHE A 349 11.07 16.75 -30.01
C PHE A 349 12.51 16.81 -29.50
N ASP A 350 13.28 15.72 -29.60
CA ASP A 350 14.69 15.68 -29.20
C ASP A 350 15.52 16.73 -30.00
N ARG A 351 15.35 16.76 -31.32
CA ARG A 351 16.04 17.74 -32.17
C ARG A 351 15.71 19.18 -31.77
N ILE A 352 14.41 19.48 -31.62
CA ILE A 352 13.95 20.84 -31.24
C ILE A 352 14.46 21.22 -29.85
N ALA A 353 14.40 20.30 -28.89
CA ALA A 353 14.87 20.53 -27.53
C ALA A 353 16.35 20.90 -27.47
N ARG A 354 17.20 20.16 -28.24
CA ARG A 354 18.65 20.45 -28.33
C ARG A 354 18.93 21.80 -28.98
N GLU A 355 18.17 22.19 -29.99
CA GLU A 355 18.28 23.53 -30.61
C GLU A 355 17.89 24.62 -29.62
N LYS A 356 16.76 24.45 -28.89
CA LYS A 356 16.29 25.40 -27.88
C LYS A 356 17.26 25.55 -26.71
N LEU A 357 17.87 24.44 -26.27
CA LEU A 357 18.88 24.48 -25.22
C LEU A 357 20.10 25.30 -25.67
N ARG A 358 20.58 25.08 -26.92
CA ARG A 358 21.70 25.86 -27.48
C ARG A 358 21.42 27.35 -27.59
N ARG A 359 20.14 27.73 -27.77
CA ARG A 359 19.71 29.13 -27.82
C ARG A 359 19.40 29.72 -26.44
N GLY A 360 19.50 28.93 -25.36
CA GLY A 360 19.14 29.33 -24.02
C GLY A 360 17.64 29.53 -23.77
N GLU A 361 16.77 28.99 -24.65
CA GLU A 361 15.32 29.11 -24.56
C GLU A 361 14.71 28.14 -23.55
N ILE A 362 15.42 27.06 -23.20
CA ILE A 362 15.02 26.07 -22.19
C ILE A 362 16.21 25.70 -21.32
N GLN A 363 15.92 25.26 -20.09
CA GLN A 363 16.93 24.83 -19.12
C GLN A 363 17.13 23.31 -19.10
N SER A 364 16.15 22.52 -19.54
CA SER A 364 16.19 21.06 -19.53
C SER A 364 15.59 20.48 -20.82
N VAL A 365 16.41 19.68 -21.50
CA VAL A 365 16.00 18.91 -22.68
C VAL A 365 14.95 17.86 -22.32
N GLY A 366 15.19 17.11 -21.23
CA GLY A 366 14.29 16.06 -20.77
C GLY A 366 12.89 16.58 -20.43
N GLN A 367 12.82 17.64 -19.62
CA GLN A 367 11.54 18.24 -19.24
C GLN A 367 10.76 18.76 -20.46
N TYR A 368 11.44 19.39 -21.43
CA TYR A 368 10.80 19.86 -22.65
C TYR A 368 10.23 18.70 -23.48
N ILE A 369 11.01 17.61 -23.64
CA ILE A 369 10.58 16.43 -24.39
C ILE A 369 9.35 15.79 -23.74
N GLU A 370 9.38 15.58 -22.41
CA GLU A 370 8.27 14.92 -21.72
C GLU A 370 6.96 15.73 -21.81
N GLN A 371 7.00 17.05 -21.62
CA GLN A 371 5.83 17.91 -21.84
C GLN A 371 5.28 17.80 -23.28
N ARG A 372 6.14 17.65 -24.27
CA ARG A 372 5.71 17.50 -25.67
C ARG A 372 5.16 16.12 -25.97
N LYS A 373 5.72 15.07 -25.36
CA LYS A 373 5.21 13.70 -25.47
C LYS A 373 3.82 13.59 -24.85
N GLU A 374 3.62 14.09 -23.63
CA GLU A 374 2.32 14.09 -22.97
C GLU A 374 1.26 14.78 -23.82
N LYS A 375 1.54 16.01 -24.25
CA LYS A 375 0.62 16.76 -25.12
C LYS A 375 0.32 16.04 -26.43
N TRP A 376 1.32 15.43 -27.03
CA TRP A 376 1.14 14.67 -28.28
C TRP A 376 0.24 13.45 -28.06
N LEU A 377 0.42 12.72 -26.96
CA LEU A 377 -0.41 11.58 -26.59
C LEU A 377 -1.86 12.00 -26.35
N GLU A 378 -2.10 13.10 -25.65
CA GLU A 378 -3.43 13.66 -25.41
C GLU A 378 -4.15 14.03 -26.73
N GLU A 379 -3.45 14.68 -27.64
CA GLU A 379 -4.00 15.16 -28.89
C GLU A 379 -4.21 14.04 -29.93
N ASN A 380 -3.33 13.03 -29.98
CA ASN A 380 -3.32 12.06 -31.06
C ASN A 380 -3.92 10.69 -30.69
N ALA A 381 -3.87 10.25 -29.43
CA ALA A 381 -4.42 8.95 -29.06
C ALA A 381 -5.89 8.77 -29.49
N PRO A 382 -6.79 9.74 -29.29
CA PRO A 382 -8.19 9.59 -29.70
C PRO A 382 -8.40 9.39 -31.21
N ILE A 383 -7.53 9.95 -32.05
CA ILE A 383 -7.60 9.84 -33.52
C ILE A 383 -7.44 8.39 -33.98
N TYR A 384 -6.69 7.59 -33.20
CA TYR A 384 -6.37 6.20 -33.53
C TYR A 384 -7.17 5.18 -32.71
N GLY A 385 -8.22 5.61 -32.00
CA GLY A 385 -9.05 4.72 -31.16
C GLY A 385 -8.37 4.32 -29.86
N LEU A 386 -7.45 5.16 -29.37
CA LEU A 386 -6.81 5.05 -28.06
C LEU A 386 -7.28 6.21 -27.17
N SER A 387 -6.99 6.15 -25.87
CA SER A 387 -7.10 7.31 -25.00
C SER A 387 -5.91 7.38 -24.05
N TYR A 388 -5.48 8.60 -23.76
CA TYR A 388 -4.39 8.86 -22.84
C TYR A 388 -4.87 9.74 -21.70
N LYS A 389 -4.44 9.43 -20.48
CA LYS A 389 -4.64 10.28 -19.31
C LYS A 389 -3.43 10.23 -18.41
N LYS A 390 -3.22 11.30 -17.65
CA LYS A 390 -2.25 11.40 -16.58
C LYS A 390 -2.98 11.60 -15.26
N THR A 391 -2.59 10.87 -14.24
CA THR A 391 -3.10 11.02 -12.88
C THR A 391 -1.94 10.99 -11.89
N LYS A 392 -2.23 10.99 -10.60
CA LYS A 392 -1.20 10.93 -9.55
C LYS A 392 -1.55 9.85 -8.55
N LEU A 393 -0.51 9.21 -8.00
CA LEU A 393 -0.62 8.18 -6.96
C LEU A 393 -1.29 8.72 -5.70
#